data_9b1548bc448210b543fb06d0ac9f4322
#
_entry.id   9b1548bc448210b543fb06d0ac9f4322
#
_cell.length_a   1.000
_cell.length_b   1.000
_cell.length_c   1.000
_cell.angle_alpha   90.00
_cell.angle_beta   90.00
_cell.angle_gamma   90.00
#
_symmetry.space_group_name_H-M   'P 1'
#
loop_
_entity.id
_entity.type
_entity.pdbx_description
1 polymer ?
#
loop_
_entity_poly.entity_id
_entity_poly.type
_entity_poly.pdbx_seq_one_letter_code
_entity_poly.pdbx_strand_id
1 'polypeptide(L)'
;MLEVADSLTQADGFNHLAGIVILAGGASKRMRSSKAELILPTGERLLDYHVRQALELSAAMMSNMPIMIADNGRGFSINPNLIKSSKSSIFHIRDYLSANALSSKNISGKNLSNKDDKSIETGGALVAIESALQSLKRLASSNQLTKDASWQQSWLLVISCDSLIPVTDLWRKLQPYITQAADKSVICLTDDSHLYPLLGIYRVSIEPHLKAYIDNGQRRVIPFIQPIMQSLCFSDNWQDLTNFNTPEDFTRACAALSGL
;
A
#
# COMPACT_ATOMS: atom_id res chain seq x y z
N MET A 1 31.28 13.14 -16.36
CA MET A 1 30.47 12.10 -15.66
C MET A 1 29.89 12.69 -14.36
N LEU A 2 29.11 13.79 -14.49
CA LEU A 2 28.57 14.57 -13.34
C LEU A 2 27.25 15.29 -13.69
N GLU A 3 26.46 14.75 -14.63
CA GLU A 3 25.21 15.40 -15.11
C GLU A 3 23.92 14.59 -14.90
N VAL A 4 23.94 13.44 -14.20
CA VAL A 4 22.75 12.60 -14.00
C VAL A 4 22.14 12.77 -12.60
N ALA A 5 22.83 13.41 -11.66
CA ALA A 5 22.34 13.57 -10.28
C ALA A 5 21.44 14.81 -10.08
N ASP A 6 21.43 15.76 -11.01
CA ASP A 6 20.74 17.07 -10.80
C ASP A 6 19.30 17.12 -11.33
N SER A 7 18.83 16.09 -12.05
CA SER A 7 17.48 16.08 -12.63
C SER A 7 16.36 15.61 -11.68
N LEU A 8 16.70 15.12 -10.49
CA LEU A 8 15.72 14.63 -9.50
C LEU A 8 15.29 15.68 -8.47
N THR A 9 15.95 16.85 -8.42
CA THR A 9 15.75 17.86 -7.36
C THR A 9 15.00 19.11 -7.79
N GLN A 10 14.58 19.24 -9.06
CA GLN A 10 13.93 20.46 -9.57
C GLN A 10 12.63 20.22 -10.32
N ALA A 11 11.86 19.18 -10.03
CA ALA A 11 10.50 19.05 -10.55
C ALA A 11 9.48 19.38 -9.45
N ASP A 12 9.03 20.61 -9.49
CA ASP A 12 7.76 21.16 -8.99
C ASP A 12 7.02 20.39 -7.89
N GLY A 13 6.52 21.12 -6.87
CA GLY A 13 5.77 20.65 -5.70
C GLY A 13 4.56 19.75 -5.93
N PHE A 14 4.38 19.21 -7.15
CA PHE A 14 3.29 18.30 -7.54
C PHE A 14 3.62 16.81 -7.38
N ASN A 15 4.88 16.43 -7.19
CA ASN A 15 5.33 15.02 -7.17
C ASN A 15 5.64 14.49 -5.76
N HIS A 16 4.99 15.04 -4.74
CA HIS A 16 5.30 14.68 -3.37
C HIS A 16 4.68 13.33 -2.98
N LEU A 17 5.52 12.34 -2.69
CA LEU A 17 5.12 11.10 -2.06
C LEU A 17 4.95 11.34 -0.54
N ALA A 18 3.70 11.27 -0.05
CA ALA A 18 3.37 11.55 1.34
C ALA A 18 3.61 10.37 2.27
N GLY A 19 3.61 9.14 1.74
CA GLY A 19 3.81 7.93 2.52
C GLY A 19 3.63 6.66 1.71
N ILE A 20 3.92 5.54 2.34
CA ILE A 20 3.82 4.20 1.75
C ILE A 20 2.93 3.34 2.64
N VAL A 21 2.02 2.56 2.04
CA VAL A 21 1.25 1.53 2.75
C VAL A 21 1.54 0.15 2.18
N ILE A 22 1.88 -0.79 3.06
CA ILE A 22 2.09 -2.20 2.75
C ILE A 22 0.85 -2.97 3.21
N LEU A 23 0.13 -3.57 2.25
CA LEU A 23 -1.08 -4.35 2.50
C LEU A 23 -0.70 -5.79 2.83
N ALA A 24 -0.66 -6.11 4.12
CA ALA A 24 -0.26 -7.40 4.66
C ALA A 24 -1.45 -8.25 5.18
N GLY A 25 -2.67 -7.70 5.16
CA GLY A 25 -3.86 -8.27 5.81
C GLY A 25 -4.61 -9.37 5.04
N GLY A 26 -4.17 -9.78 3.86
CA GLY A 26 -4.85 -10.75 3.00
C GLY A 26 -5.07 -12.13 3.66
N ALA A 27 -6.22 -12.77 3.38
CA ALA A 27 -6.60 -14.04 4.01
C ALA A 27 -5.75 -15.26 3.59
N SER A 28 -4.98 -15.18 2.51
CA SER A 28 -3.99 -16.16 2.01
C SER A 28 -4.44 -17.64 2.07
N LYS A 29 -5.73 -17.93 1.89
CA LYS A 29 -6.33 -19.27 2.10
C LYS A 29 -5.62 -20.39 1.33
N ARG A 30 -5.16 -20.13 0.10
CA ARG A 30 -4.47 -21.09 -0.76
C ARG A 30 -2.99 -21.27 -0.41
N MET A 31 -2.39 -20.29 0.24
CA MET A 31 -0.98 -20.31 0.65
C MET A 31 -0.73 -21.07 1.95
N ARG A 32 -1.79 -21.49 2.69
CA ARG A 32 -1.73 -22.14 4.01
C ARG A 32 -1.01 -21.34 5.11
N SER A 33 -0.44 -20.20 4.78
CA SER A 33 0.25 -19.26 5.69
C SER A 33 -0.02 -17.83 5.26
N SER A 34 0.21 -16.87 6.16
CA SER A 34 0.14 -15.47 5.78
C SER A 34 1.25 -15.13 4.77
N LYS A 35 0.91 -14.44 3.67
CA LYS A 35 1.91 -13.97 2.69
C LYS A 35 3.00 -13.12 3.35
N ALA A 36 2.64 -12.29 4.34
CA ALA A 36 3.59 -11.44 5.07
C ALA A 36 4.72 -12.23 5.75
N GLU A 37 4.47 -13.50 6.11
CA GLU A 37 5.42 -14.37 6.83
C GLU A 37 6.17 -15.34 5.92
N LEU A 38 5.94 -15.31 4.61
CA LEU A 38 6.70 -16.14 3.67
C LEU A 38 8.18 -15.77 3.72
N ILE A 39 9.02 -16.77 3.55
CA ILE A 39 10.48 -16.60 3.58
C ILE A 39 11.02 -16.65 2.16
N LEU A 40 11.72 -15.59 1.78
CA LEU A 40 12.44 -15.49 0.50
C LEU A 40 13.65 -16.42 0.51
N PRO A 41 14.21 -16.79 -0.66
CA PRO A 41 15.45 -17.59 -0.75
C PRO A 41 16.64 -16.97 0.01
N THR A 42 16.63 -15.67 0.22
CA THR A 42 17.64 -14.93 1.01
C THR A 42 17.51 -15.16 2.52
N GLY A 43 16.45 -15.82 2.99
CA GLY A 43 16.12 -15.97 4.41
C GLY A 43 15.34 -14.78 4.99
N GLU A 44 15.09 -13.74 4.21
CA GLU A 44 14.31 -12.57 4.63
C GLU A 44 12.80 -12.88 4.57
N ARG A 45 12.02 -12.41 5.55
CA ARG A 45 10.54 -12.49 5.46
C ARG A 45 10.02 -11.50 4.44
N LEU A 46 8.95 -11.86 3.77
CA LEU A 46 8.33 -11.02 2.74
C LEU A 46 7.90 -9.64 3.26
N LEU A 47 7.36 -9.56 4.48
CA LEU A 47 7.04 -8.26 5.08
C LEU A 47 8.31 -7.43 5.32
N ASP A 48 9.37 -8.03 5.84
CA ASP A 48 10.65 -7.34 6.08
C ASP A 48 11.28 -6.88 4.74
N TYR A 49 11.17 -7.67 3.68
CA TYR A 49 11.55 -7.28 2.32
C TYR A 49 10.83 -6.00 1.87
N HIS A 50 9.50 -5.95 2.00
CA HIS A 50 8.73 -4.76 1.60
C HIS A 50 9.08 -3.55 2.47
N VAL A 51 9.26 -3.73 3.78
CA VAL A 51 9.66 -2.65 4.68
C VAL A 51 11.06 -2.13 4.30
N ARG A 52 12.03 -3.01 4.04
CA ARG A 52 13.38 -2.63 3.60
C ARG A 52 13.33 -1.86 2.29
N GLN A 53 12.60 -2.36 1.29
CA GLN A 53 12.43 -1.68 0.00
C GLN A 53 11.78 -0.29 0.14
N ALA A 54 10.78 -0.15 1.02
CA ALA A 54 10.15 1.14 1.32
C ALA A 54 11.12 2.11 2.00
N LEU A 55 11.98 1.61 2.90
CA LEU A 55 13.04 2.40 3.52
C LEU A 55 14.11 2.86 2.51
N GLU A 56 14.50 1.99 1.58
CA GLU A 56 15.41 2.33 0.50
C GLU A 56 14.85 3.46 -0.38
N LEU A 57 13.56 3.39 -0.74
CA LEU A 57 12.90 4.48 -1.48
C LEU A 57 12.88 5.78 -0.66
N SER A 58 12.49 5.71 0.62
CA SER A 58 12.47 6.89 1.51
C SER A 58 13.85 7.54 1.62
N ALA A 59 14.90 6.75 1.75
CA ALA A 59 16.28 7.23 1.79
C ALA A 59 16.72 7.85 0.46
N ALA A 60 16.39 7.22 -0.67
CA ALA A 60 16.70 7.74 -2.01
C ALA A 60 16.02 9.10 -2.28
N MET A 61 14.83 9.32 -1.72
CA MET A 61 14.11 10.59 -1.81
C MET A 61 14.54 11.61 -0.73
N MET A 62 15.51 11.28 0.09
CA MET A 62 15.94 12.09 1.25
C MET A 62 14.76 12.53 2.14
N SER A 63 13.74 11.70 2.24
CA SER A 63 12.49 11.96 2.95
C SER A 63 12.32 11.01 4.13
N ASN A 64 11.69 11.48 5.21
CA ASN A 64 11.32 10.67 6.38
C ASN A 64 9.83 10.30 6.32
N MET A 65 9.33 9.91 5.14
CA MET A 65 7.94 9.60 4.96
C MET A 65 7.49 8.39 5.80
N PRO A 66 6.24 8.38 6.30
CA PRO A 66 5.71 7.27 7.06
C PRO A 66 5.53 6.02 6.20
N ILE A 67 5.91 4.86 6.76
CA ILE A 67 5.69 3.53 6.21
C ILE A 67 4.65 2.85 7.09
N MET A 68 3.49 2.59 6.53
CA MET A 68 2.33 2.05 7.23
C MET A 68 2.12 0.58 6.87
N ILE A 69 1.82 -0.26 7.86
CA ILE A 69 1.53 -1.68 7.67
C ILE A 69 0.06 -1.91 8.00
N ALA A 70 -0.70 -2.27 6.98
CA ALA A 70 -2.11 -2.66 7.10
C ALA A 70 -2.20 -4.19 7.17
N ASP A 71 -2.14 -4.74 8.36
CA ASP A 71 -2.12 -6.18 8.62
C ASP A 71 -3.43 -6.73 9.18
N ASN A 72 -4.49 -5.94 9.18
CA ASN A 72 -5.80 -6.29 9.71
C ASN A 72 -5.76 -6.69 11.21
N GLY A 73 -4.91 -6.01 11.98
CA GLY A 73 -4.76 -6.24 13.41
C GLY A 73 -4.05 -7.53 13.80
N ARG A 74 -3.34 -8.18 12.86
CA ARG A 74 -2.57 -9.41 13.13
C ARG A 74 -1.30 -9.16 13.91
N GLY A 75 -0.75 -7.95 13.87
CA GLY A 75 0.42 -7.54 14.63
C GLY A 75 1.69 -8.27 14.19
N PHE A 76 1.92 -8.44 12.88
CA PHE A 76 3.13 -9.04 12.36
C PHE A 76 4.37 -8.29 12.84
N SER A 77 5.32 -8.99 13.45
CA SER A 77 6.57 -8.37 13.88
C SER A 77 7.39 -7.89 12.68
N ILE A 78 8.12 -6.80 12.85
CA ILE A 78 9.10 -6.29 11.86
C ILE A 78 10.48 -6.60 12.43
N ASN A 79 11.44 -6.87 11.54
CA ASN A 79 12.84 -7.05 11.95
C ASN A 79 13.33 -5.79 12.71
N PRO A 80 13.73 -5.92 14.00
CA PRO A 80 14.13 -4.78 14.81
C PRO A 80 15.30 -3.96 14.24
N ASN A 81 16.15 -4.57 13.42
CA ASN A 81 17.27 -3.88 12.79
C ASN A 81 16.80 -2.87 11.74
N LEU A 82 15.72 -3.16 11.01
CA LEU A 82 15.12 -2.21 10.06
C LEU A 82 14.57 -0.98 10.78
N ILE A 83 13.94 -1.18 11.94
CA ILE A 83 13.39 -0.08 12.74
C ILE A 83 14.51 0.82 13.30
N LYS A 84 15.57 0.21 13.86
CA LYS A 84 16.67 0.94 14.48
C LYS A 84 17.50 1.77 13.50
N SER A 85 17.65 1.30 12.26
CA SER A 85 18.45 1.97 11.23
C SER A 85 17.68 3.06 10.49
N SER A 86 16.38 3.19 10.71
CA SER A 86 15.50 4.06 9.95
C SER A 86 15.27 5.42 10.63
N LYS A 87 15.24 6.48 9.81
CA LYS A 87 14.68 7.79 10.19
C LYS A 87 13.19 7.90 9.91
N SER A 88 12.65 7.04 9.04
CA SER A 88 11.22 6.98 8.71
C SER A 88 10.45 6.31 9.84
N SER A 89 9.25 6.79 10.12
CA SER A 89 8.35 6.15 11.08
C SER A 89 7.70 4.92 10.43
N ILE A 90 7.84 3.75 11.09
CA ILE A 90 7.21 2.50 10.66
C ILE A 90 6.18 2.12 11.72
N PHE A 91 4.93 1.93 11.33
CA PHE A 91 3.88 1.57 12.28
C PHE A 91 2.72 0.81 11.64
N HIS A 92 2.03 0.01 12.45
CA HIS A 92 0.81 -0.68 12.04
C HIS A 92 -0.38 0.26 12.08
N ILE A 93 -1.26 0.12 11.09
CA ILE A 93 -2.53 0.84 11.05
C ILE A 93 -3.69 -0.14 11.23
N ARG A 94 -4.71 0.30 11.97
CA ARG A 94 -5.94 -0.47 12.15
C ARG A 94 -6.89 -0.18 10.98
N ASP A 95 -7.68 -1.18 10.63
CA ASP A 95 -8.73 -1.01 9.61
C ASP A 95 -9.72 0.10 10.02
N TYR A 96 -10.11 0.89 9.04
CA TYR A 96 -11.16 1.88 9.21
C TYR A 96 -12.49 1.20 9.57
N LEU A 97 -13.14 1.67 10.62
CA LEU A 97 -14.45 1.22 11.04
C LEU A 97 -15.50 2.24 10.58
N SER A 98 -16.34 1.85 9.62
CA SER A 98 -17.44 2.69 9.19
C SER A 98 -18.46 2.93 10.31
N ALA A 99 -19.15 4.08 10.30
CA ALA A 99 -20.18 4.40 11.29
C ALA A 99 -21.27 3.33 11.37
N ASN A 100 -21.62 2.72 10.24
CA ASN A 100 -22.61 1.64 10.16
C ASN A 100 -22.12 0.34 10.83
N ALA A 101 -20.82 0.03 10.77
CA ALA A 101 -20.22 -1.11 11.46
C ALA A 101 -20.18 -0.92 12.99
N LEU A 102 -20.08 0.32 13.46
CA LEU A 102 -20.14 0.64 14.88
C LEU A 102 -21.58 0.52 15.43
N SER A 103 -22.58 0.92 14.65
CA SER A 103 -24.00 0.82 15.03
C SER A 103 -24.47 -0.62 15.15
N SER A 104 -24.03 -1.51 14.27
CA SER A 104 -24.40 -2.93 14.30
C SER A 104 -23.80 -3.69 15.51
N LYS A 105 -22.64 -3.27 16.03
CA LYS A 105 -22.04 -3.87 17.23
C LYS A 105 -22.80 -3.53 18.53
N ASN A 106 -23.49 -2.38 18.56
CA ASN A 106 -24.23 -1.93 19.76
C ASN A 106 -25.62 -2.59 19.90
N ILE A 107 -26.13 -3.27 18.88
CA ILE A 107 -27.47 -3.90 18.89
C ILE A 107 -27.39 -5.37 19.33
N SER A 108 -26.23 -6.00 19.32
CA SER A 108 -26.06 -7.42 19.67
C SER A 108 -25.56 -7.61 21.11
N GLY A 109 -26.32 -7.09 22.08
CA GLY A 109 -26.15 -7.42 23.50
C GLY A 109 -26.71 -8.81 23.81
N LYS A 110 -26.28 -9.88 23.15
CA LYS A 110 -26.55 -11.26 23.56
C LYS A 110 -25.25 -12.04 23.68
N ASN A 111 -25.06 -12.59 24.89
CA ASN A 111 -24.02 -13.54 25.24
C ASN A 111 -23.81 -14.59 24.18
N LEU A 112 -22.62 -14.62 23.54
CA LEU A 112 -22.16 -15.75 22.77
C LEU A 112 -20.90 -16.32 23.41
N SER A 113 -21.11 -17.28 24.29
CA SER A 113 -20.16 -18.35 24.57
C SER A 113 -20.19 -19.32 23.41
N ASN A 114 -19.33 -19.19 22.44
CA ASN A 114 -18.86 -20.30 21.61
C ASN A 114 -17.53 -19.88 21.00
N LYS A 115 -16.48 -20.61 21.40
CA LYS A 115 -15.16 -20.62 20.80
C LYS A 115 -15.29 -21.36 19.46
N ASP A 116 -15.54 -20.64 18.40
CA ASP A 116 -15.29 -21.14 17.03
C ASP A 116 -14.98 -19.93 16.16
N ASP A 117 -13.77 -19.93 15.65
CA ASP A 117 -13.24 -19.30 14.44
C ASP A 117 -13.97 -18.02 13.97
N LYS A 118 -13.80 -16.94 14.74
CA LYS A 118 -14.11 -15.61 14.23
C LYS A 118 -13.09 -15.30 13.14
N SER A 119 -13.42 -15.69 11.91
CA SER A 119 -12.83 -15.05 10.74
C SER A 119 -13.01 -13.54 10.95
N ILE A 120 -11.91 -12.87 11.28
CA ILE A 120 -11.87 -11.41 11.36
C ILE A 120 -12.29 -10.96 9.95
N GLU A 121 -13.53 -10.44 9.83
CA GLU A 121 -13.99 -9.89 8.56
C GLU A 121 -13.01 -8.80 8.17
N THR A 122 -12.16 -9.12 7.22
CA THR A 122 -11.18 -8.16 6.70
C THR A 122 -11.98 -7.06 6.01
N GLY A 123 -11.80 -5.82 6.41
CA GLY A 123 -12.44 -4.67 5.78
C GLY A 123 -12.13 -4.53 4.28
N GLY A 124 -11.16 -5.31 3.80
CA GLY A 124 -10.69 -5.32 2.42
C GLY A 124 -9.67 -4.21 2.12
N ALA A 125 -9.11 -4.25 0.90
CA ALA A 125 -8.04 -3.37 0.50
C ALA A 125 -8.42 -1.88 0.56
N LEU A 126 -9.64 -1.51 0.18
CA LEU A 126 -10.10 -0.11 0.25
C LEU A 126 -10.14 0.42 1.69
N VAL A 127 -10.52 -0.42 2.66
CA VAL A 127 -10.54 -0.05 4.07
C VAL A 127 -9.13 0.21 4.58
N ALA A 128 -8.15 -0.60 4.16
CA ALA A 128 -6.75 -0.40 4.51
C ALA A 128 -6.17 0.88 3.87
N ILE A 129 -6.51 1.17 2.61
CA ILE A 129 -6.11 2.41 1.91
C ILE A 129 -6.74 3.63 2.61
N GLU A 130 -8.02 3.57 2.97
CA GLU A 130 -8.69 4.64 3.73
C GLU A 130 -8.00 4.89 5.07
N SER A 131 -7.68 3.83 5.81
CA SER A 131 -6.95 3.93 7.09
C SER A 131 -5.58 4.60 6.92
N ALA A 132 -4.88 4.29 5.82
CA ALA A 132 -3.60 4.91 5.51
C ALA A 132 -3.75 6.40 5.20
N LEU A 133 -4.72 6.77 4.36
CA LEU A 133 -5.01 8.17 4.01
C LEU A 133 -5.39 8.99 5.25
N GLN A 134 -6.24 8.46 6.14
CA GLN A 134 -6.58 9.10 7.41
C GLN A 134 -5.36 9.24 8.34
N SER A 135 -4.46 8.26 8.35
CA SER A 135 -3.24 8.33 9.16
C SER A 135 -2.31 9.42 8.63
N LEU A 136 -2.13 9.53 7.32
CA LEU A 136 -1.40 10.61 6.69
C LEU A 136 -1.99 11.99 7.02
N LYS A 137 -3.30 12.13 6.92
CA LYS A 137 -4.01 13.37 7.24
C LYS A 137 -3.81 13.79 8.70
N ARG A 138 -3.85 12.82 9.64
CA ARG A 138 -3.57 13.09 11.06
C ARG A 138 -2.13 13.55 11.28
N LEU A 139 -1.15 12.87 10.69
CA LEU A 139 0.26 13.25 10.77
C LEU A 139 0.52 14.64 10.18
N ALA A 140 -0.07 14.95 9.03
CA ALA A 140 0.06 16.25 8.41
C ALA A 140 -0.62 17.36 9.24
N SER A 141 -1.77 17.06 9.86
CA SER A 141 -2.48 18.02 10.74
C SER A 141 -1.65 18.35 11.98
N SER A 142 -0.99 17.36 12.59
CA SER A 142 -0.09 17.58 13.74
C SER A 142 1.11 18.47 13.39
N ASN A 143 1.55 18.43 12.14
CA ASN A 143 2.68 19.21 11.62
C ASN A 143 2.26 20.51 10.91
N GLN A 144 0.98 20.90 10.97
CA GLN A 144 0.38 22.06 10.29
C GLN A 144 0.50 22.06 8.74
N LEU A 145 0.87 20.93 8.14
CA LEU A 145 1.05 20.80 6.68
C LEU A 145 -0.28 20.74 5.90
N THR A 146 -1.39 20.43 6.58
CA THR A 146 -2.71 20.27 5.91
C THR A 146 -3.28 21.58 5.36
N LYS A 147 -2.72 22.73 5.75
CA LYS A 147 -3.13 24.05 5.24
C LYS A 147 -2.52 24.35 3.87
N ASP A 148 -1.50 23.60 3.47
CA ASP A 148 -0.87 23.78 2.18
C ASP A 148 -1.68 23.04 1.10
N ALA A 149 -2.02 23.74 0.02
CA ALA A 149 -2.71 23.17 -1.14
C ALA A 149 -1.86 22.03 -1.79
N SER A 150 -0.54 22.09 -1.66
CA SER A 150 0.38 21.06 -2.16
C SER A 150 0.15 19.70 -1.48
N TRP A 151 -0.26 19.67 -0.20
CA TRP A 151 -0.60 18.45 0.52
C TRP A 151 -1.72 17.64 -0.16
N GLN A 152 -2.75 18.32 -0.65
CA GLN A 152 -3.88 17.68 -1.33
C GLN A 152 -3.48 17.03 -2.67
N GLN A 153 -2.37 17.47 -3.24
CA GLN A 153 -1.79 16.94 -4.47
C GLN A 153 -0.79 15.78 -4.21
N SER A 154 -0.47 15.52 -2.95
CA SER A 154 0.45 14.44 -2.57
C SER A 154 -0.14 13.06 -2.82
N TRP A 155 0.72 12.05 -2.85
CA TRP A 155 0.39 10.68 -3.21
C TRP A 155 0.73 9.69 -2.09
N LEU A 156 -0.09 8.66 -1.94
CA LEU A 156 0.16 7.47 -1.14
C LEU A 156 0.57 6.34 -2.09
N LEU A 157 1.75 5.75 -1.89
CA LEU A 157 2.15 4.53 -2.59
C LEU A 157 1.53 3.31 -1.89
N VAL A 158 0.82 2.49 -2.64
CA VAL A 158 0.15 1.27 -2.19
C VAL A 158 0.87 0.06 -2.75
N ILE A 159 1.24 -0.86 -1.86
CA ILE A 159 1.97 -2.09 -2.18
C ILE A 159 1.26 -3.26 -1.52
N SER A 160 1.03 -4.34 -2.28
CA SER A 160 0.47 -5.58 -1.76
C SER A 160 1.54 -6.65 -1.53
N CYS A 161 1.42 -7.41 -0.43
CA CYS A 161 2.29 -8.56 -0.12
C CYS A 161 2.11 -9.75 -1.08
N ASP A 162 1.48 -9.62 -2.23
CA ASP A 162 1.45 -10.61 -3.29
C ASP A 162 2.27 -10.20 -4.52
N SER A 163 3.21 -9.30 -4.34
CA SER A 163 4.15 -8.84 -5.35
C SER A 163 5.56 -8.78 -4.79
N LEU A 164 6.55 -9.07 -5.63
CA LEU A 164 7.98 -8.90 -5.35
C LEU A 164 8.59 -7.76 -6.18
N ILE A 165 7.78 -6.96 -6.87
CA ILE A 165 8.28 -5.77 -7.60
C ILE A 165 8.99 -4.86 -6.60
N PRO A 166 10.26 -4.48 -6.85
CA PRO A 166 10.97 -3.55 -5.98
C PRO A 166 10.23 -2.21 -5.87
N VAL A 167 10.08 -1.71 -4.66
CA VAL A 167 9.28 -0.50 -4.37
C VAL A 167 9.82 0.73 -5.10
N THR A 168 11.16 0.84 -5.20
CA THR A 168 11.82 1.93 -5.91
C THR A 168 11.53 1.88 -7.41
N ASP A 169 11.48 0.68 -8.01
CA ASP A 169 11.20 0.52 -9.43
C ASP A 169 9.72 0.77 -9.73
N LEU A 170 8.83 0.30 -8.84
CA LEU A 170 7.41 0.64 -8.92
C LEU A 170 7.20 2.16 -8.90
N TRP A 171 7.84 2.88 -7.96
CA TRP A 171 7.76 4.33 -7.90
C TRP A 171 8.31 5.00 -9.17
N ARG A 172 9.49 4.60 -9.65
CA ARG A 172 10.06 5.13 -10.91
C ARG A 172 9.14 4.93 -12.10
N LYS A 173 8.40 3.81 -12.16
CA LYS A 173 7.44 3.54 -13.22
C LYS A 173 6.22 4.45 -13.16
N LEU A 174 5.71 4.73 -11.94
CA LEU A 174 4.46 5.47 -11.73
C LEU A 174 4.67 7.00 -11.73
N GLN A 175 5.76 7.47 -11.13
CA GLN A 175 6.02 8.90 -10.91
C GLN A 175 5.92 9.79 -12.16
N PRO A 176 6.46 9.40 -13.34
CA PRO A 176 6.41 10.25 -14.52
C PRO A 176 5.00 10.56 -15.01
N TYR A 177 4.03 9.74 -14.63
CA TYR A 177 2.65 9.90 -15.05
C TYR A 177 1.82 10.81 -14.14
N ILE A 178 2.37 11.25 -13.02
CA ILE A 178 1.69 12.18 -12.09
C ILE A 178 1.34 13.49 -12.78
N THR A 179 2.26 14.02 -13.59
CA THR A 179 2.04 15.27 -14.34
C THR A 179 1.15 15.05 -15.56
N GLN A 180 1.26 13.89 -16.22
CA GLN A 180 0.48 13.55 -17.41
C GLN A 180 -0.99 13.25 -17.07
N ALA A 181 -1.24 12.72 -15.88
CA ALA A 181 -2.56 12.33 -15.37
C ALA A 181 -3.10 13.34 -14.34
N ALA A 182 -3.01 14.64 -14.63
CA ALA A 182 -3.37 15.71 -13.69
C ALA A 182 -4.84 15.62 -13.22
N ASP A 183 -5.73 15.11 -14.06
CA ASP A 183 -7.16 14.88 -13.78
C ASP A 183 -7.44 13.54 -13.07
N LYS A 184 -6.43 12.67 -12.92
CA LYS A 184 -6.56 11.35 -12.29
C LYS A 184 -6.14 11.40 -10.83
N SER A 185 -6.75 10.54 -10.05
CA SER A 185 -6.48 10.43 -8.62
C SER A 185 -5.90 9.07 -8.22
N VAL A 186 -5.83 8.14 -9.17
CA VAL A 186 -5.21 6.82 -9.01
C VAL A 186 -4.39 6.51 -10.25
N ILE A 187 -3.15 6.05 -10.06
CA ILE A 187 -2.32 5.50 -11.13
C ILE A 187 -1.87 4.12 -10.69
N CYS A 188 -2.16 3.08 -11.46
CA CYS A 188 -1.85 1.71 -11.09
C CYS A 188 -1.43 0.86 -12.30
N LEU A 189 -0.85 -0.30 -12.01
CA LEU A 189 -0.39 -1.21 -13.05
C LEU A 189 -1.52 -2.00 -13.68
N THR A 190 -1.32 -2.41 -14.93
CA THR A 190 -2.18 -3.33 -15.68
C THR A 190 -1.33 -4.24 -16.56
N ASP A 191 -1.84 -5.43 -16.86
CA ASP A 191 -1.44 -6.25 -18.00
C ASP A 191 -2.58 -6.30 -19.02
N ASP A 192 -2.46 -7.17 -20.03
CA ASP A 192 -3.46 -7.29 -21.08
C ASP A 192 -4.84 -7.76 -20.58
N SER A 193 -4.90 -8.37 -19.39
CA SER A 193 -6.08 -9.07 -18.87
C SER A 193 -6.55 -8.54 -17.53
N HIS A 194 -5.65 -7.95 -16.72
CA HIS A 194 -5.93 -7.64 -15.32
C HIS A 194 -5.44 -6.25 -14.93
N LEU A 195 -6.20 -5.62 -14.04
CA LEU A 195 -5.80 -4.39 -13.35
C LEU A 195 -5.24 -4.74 -11.98
N TYR A 196 -4.13 -4.10 -11.60
CA TYR A 196 -3.44 -4.29 -10.32
C TYR A 196 -3.52 -3.03 -9.46
N PRO A 197 -4.68 -2.72 -8.91
CA PRO A 197 -4.91 -1.47 -8.17
C PRO A 197 -4.10 -1.37 -6.87
N LEU A 198 -3.62 -2.50 -6.35
CA LEU A 198 -2.81 -2.56 -5.13
C LEU A 198 -1.30 -2.46 -5.40
N LEU A 199 -0.94 -2.16 -6.64
CA LEU A 199 0.39 -1.77 -7.10
C LEU A 199 0.27 -0.42 -7.81
N GLY A 200 0.13 0.65 -7.03
CA GLY A 200 -0.18 1.95 -7.57
C GLY A 200 -0.05 3.09 -6.56
N ILE A 201 -0.37 4.29 -7.03
CA ILE A 201 -0.40 5.50 -6.22
C ILE A 201 -1.80 6.09 -6.18
N TYR A 202 -2.16 6.62 -5.03
CA TYR A 202 -3.47 7.17 -4.72
C TYR A 202 -3.30 8.60 -4.23
N ARG A 203 -3.98 9.56 -4.85
CA ARG A 203 -3.91 10.97 -4.43
C ARG A 203 -4.55 11.13 -3.05
N VAL A 204 -3.89 11.89 -2.16
CA VAL A 204 -4.38 12.07 -0.78
C VAL A 204 -5.77 12.72 -0.75
N SER A 205 -6.08 13.56 -1.72
CA SER A 205 -7.38 14.24 -1.84
C SER A 205 -8.59 13.33 -2.06
N ILE A 206 -8.41 12.05 -2.41
CA ILE A 206 -9.54 11.12 -2.58
C ILE A 206 -10.16 10.66 -1.26
N GLU A 207 -9.48 10.86 -0.11
CA GLU A 207 -9.91 10.34 1.19
C GLU A 207 -11.40 10.59 1.48
N PRO A 208 -11.97 11.78 1.33
CA PRO A 208 -13.39 12.00 1.64
C PRO A 208 -14.33 11.17 0.76
N HIS A 209 -13.99 10.98 -0.52
CA HIS A 209 -14.79 10.17 -1.45
C HIS A 209 -14.68 8.67 -1.15
N LEU A 210 -13.47 8.20 -0.84
CA LEU A 210 -13.23 6.81 -0.46
C LEU A 210 -13.95 6.48 0.84
N LYS A 211 -13.86 7.37 1.84
CA LYS A 211 -14.59 7.24 3.10
C LYS A 211 -16.09 7.13 2.87
N ALA A 212 -16.69 8.03 2.09
CA ALA A 212 -18.11 8.00 1.78
C ALA A 212 -18.51 6.71 1.06
N TYR A 213 -17.70 6.23 0.10
CA TYR A 213 -17.93 4.97 -0.60
C TYR A 213 -17.97 3.77 0.37
N ILE A 214 -17.03 3.72 1.32
CA ILE A 214 -16.97 2.67 2.34
C ILE A 214 -18.14 2.78 3.33
N ASP A 215 -18.50 3.99 3.76
CA ASP A 215 -19.62 4.24 4.69
C ASP A 215 -20.97 3.83 4.08
N ASN A 216 -21.09 3.91 2.76
CA ASN A 216 -22.24 3.40 2.00
C ASN A 216 -22.21 1.87 1.79
N GLY A 217 -21.33 1.13 2.51
CA GLY A 217 -21.26 -0.33 2.47
C GLY A 217 -20.49 -0.90 1.28
N GLN A 218 -19.92 -0.07 0.42
CA GLN A 218 -19.16 -0.52 -0.75
C GLN A 218 -17.74 -0.97 -0.35
N ARG A 219 -17.22 -2.02 -1.04
CA ARG A 219 -15.91 -2.61 -0.72
C ARG A 219 -15.06 -2.96 -1.94
N ARG A 220 -15.65 -2.93 -3.14
CA ARG A 220 -14.97 -3.33 -4.38
C ARG A 220 -14.04 -2.24 -4.88
N VAL A 221 -12.76 -2.58 -5.11
CA VAL A 221 -11.73 -1.63 -5.54
C VAL A 221 -12.01 -1.09 -6.94
N ILE A 222 -12.22 -1.97 -7.91
CA ILE A 222 -12.35 -1.61 -9.33
C ILE A 222 -13.48 -0.59 -9.57
N PRO A 223 -14.73 -0.79 -9.09
CA PRO A 223 -15.79 0.18 -9.30
C PRO A 223 -15.50 1.55 -8.70
N PHE A 224 -14.72 1.61 -7.61
CA PHE A 224 -14.34 2.88 -7.01
C PHE A 224 -13.30 3.63 -7.85
N ILE A 225 -12.24 2.94 -8.30
CA ILE A 225 -11.12 3.61 -8.98
C ILE A 225 -11.37 3.86 -10.46
N GLN A 226 -12.18 3.04 -11.12
CA GLN A 226 -12.38 3.06 -12.58
C GLN A 226 -12.65 4.45 -13.18
N PRO A 227 -13.48 5.31 -12.58
CA PRO A 227 -13.73 6.67 -13.14
C PRO A 227 -12.56 7.64 -12.94
N ILE A 228 -11.64 7.37 -12.00
CA ILE A 228 -10.60 8.31 -11.55
C ILE A 228 -9.19 7.76 -11.73
N MET A 229 -9.03 6.64 -12.43
CA MET A 229 -7.72 6.00 -12.60
C MET A 229 -7.11 6.23 -13.97
N GLN A 230 -5.78 6.07 -14.00
CA GLN A 230 -4.98 5.75 -15.18
C GLN A 230 -4.25 4.45 -14.92
N SER A 231 -4.30 3.53 -15.89
CA SER A 231 -3.54 2.28 -15.85
C SER A 231 -2.27 2.39 -16.70
N LEU A 232 -1.21 1.72 -16.25
CA LEU A 232 0.08 1.63 -16.94
C LEU A 232 0.46 0.17 -17.11
N CYS A 233 0.87 -0.20 -18.33
CA CYS A 233 1.32 -1.57 -18.57
C CYS A 233 2.55 -1.90 -17.72
N PHE A 234 2.61 -3.15 -17.26
CA PHE A 234 3.79 -3.73 -16.63
C PHE A 234 5.05 -3.51 -17.47
N SER A 235 6.20 -3.54 -16.81
CA SER A 235 7.46 -3.86 -17.48
C SER A 235 7.50 -5.37 -17.74
N ASP A 236 8.02 -5.80 -18.88
CA ASP A 236 7.95 -7.21 -19.32
C ASP A 236 8.47 -8.22 -18.31
N ASN A 237 9.46 -7.83 -17.49
CA ASN A 237 10.06 -8.65 -16.44
C ASN A 237 9.27 -8.69 -15.11
N TRP A 238 8.12 -8.03 -14.99
CA TRP A 238 7.38 -7.95 -13.72
C TRP A 238 6.20 -8.91 -13.62
N GLN A 239 5.80 -9.53 -14.73
CA GLN A 239 4.63 -10.39 -14.75
C GLN A 239 4.74 -11.55 -13.74
N ASP A 240 5.89 -12.21 -13.69
CA ASP A 240 6.13 -13.30 -12.75
C ASP A 240 6.34 -12.85 -11.30
N LEU A 241 6.60 -11.55 -11.07
CA LEU A 241 6.79 -10.99 -9.74
C LEU A 241 5.48 -10.65 -9.02
N THR A 242 4.32 -10.83 -9.67
CA THR A 242 3.04 -10.33 -9.13
C THR A 242 2.01 -11.42 -8.94
N ASN A 243 1.03 -11.13 -8.06
CA ASN A 243 -0.19 -11.91 -7.89
C ASN A 243 0.04 -13.39 -7.57
N PHE A 244 1.13 -13.71 -6.83
CA PHE A 244 1.36 -15.09 -6.40
C PHE A 244 0.33 -15.48 -5.33
N ASN A 245 -0.43 -16.53 -5.61
CA ASN A 245 -1.52 -16.99 -4.77
C ASN A 245 -1.37 -18.43 -4.31
N THR A 246 -0.38 -19.16 -4.85
CA THR A 246 0.00 -20.52 -4.48
C THR A 246 1.49 -20.57 -4.13
N PRO A 247 1.97 -21.61 -3.41
CA PRO A 247 3.39 -21.81 -3.15
C PRO A 247 4.24 -21.89 -4.43
N GLU A 248 3.68 -22.47 -5.49
CA GLU A 248 4.33 -22.60 -6.80
C GLU A 248 4.51 -21.23 -7.47
N ASP A 249 3.47 -20.38 -7.40
CA ASP A 249 3.56 -18.99 -7.90
C ASP A 249 4.64 -18.21 -7.14
N PHE A 250 4.70 -18.37 -5.81
CA PHE A 250 5.71 -17.73 -4.99
C PHE A 250 7.13 -18.18 -5.33
N THR A 251 7.33 -19.48 -5.57
CA THR A 251 8.61 -20.03 -6.00
C THR A 251 9.05 -19.42 -7.34
N ARG A 252 8.12 -19.31 -8.29
CA ARG A 252 8.36 -18.66 -9.59
C ARG A 252 8.73 -17.19 -9.43
N ALA A 253 7.98 -16.47 -8.59
CA ALA A 253 8.26 -15.05 -8.30
C ALA A 253 9.64 -14.85 -7.66
N CYS A 254 10.05 -15.73 -6.75
CA CYS A 254 11.40 -15.70 -6.15
C CYS A 254 12.50 -15.95 -7.19
N ALA A 255 12.29 -16.88 -8.12
CA ALA A 255 13.24 -17.15 -9.20
C ALA A 255 13.36 -15.93 -10.15
N ALA A 256 12.24 -15.29 -10.51
CA ALA A 256 12.23 -14.09 -11.32
C ALA A 256 12.92 -12.89 -10.61
N LEU A 257 12.74 -12.74 -9.31
CA LEU A 257 13.43 -11.69 -8.53
C LEU A 257 14.95 -11.84 -8.57
N SER A 258 15.48 -13.07 -8.61
CA SER A 258 16.91 -13.32 -8.67
C SER A 258 17.54 -13.00 -10.04
N GLY A 259 16.72 -12.76 -11.05
CA GLY A 259 17.12 -12.39 -12.41
C GLY A 259 17.09 -10.89 -12.71
N LEU A 260 16.63 -10.07 -11.74
CA LEU A 260 16.64 -8.61 -11.82
C LEU A 260 17.99 -8.06 -11.33
#